data_04a18bec1bd926cb2aa38b23d9717f3e
#
_entry.id   04a18bec1bd926cb2aa38b23d9717f3e
#
_cell.length_a   1.000
_cell.length_b   1.000
_cell.length_c   1.000
_cell.angle_alpha   90.00
_cell.angle_beta   90.00
_cell.angle_gamma   90.00
#
_symmetry.space_group_name_H-M   'P 1'
#
loop_
_entity.id
_entity.type
_entity.pdbx_description
1 polymer ?
#
loop_
_entity_poly.entity_id
_entity_poly.type
_entity_poly.pdbx_seq_one_letter_code
_entity_poly.pdbx_strand_id
1 'polypeptide(L)'
;GSEMCIRDRRYSVEDIPADILNDCGMIHFCSVDLVESPMKEAHKKLIDMAIAQNVKVSFDPNLRFSLWDDLDQLKETVNDFLKYADIIKISDEELEFITGHTDIKDALDGLFADRAKYVIYTKGADGAEVYTRNGMVEASGYKIDVRDTTGAGDSFIGAFLYCLLNDEVEDLESVS
;
A
#
# COMPACT_ATOMS: atom_id res chain seq x y z
N GLY A 1 16.14 -14.21 10.98
CA GLY A 1 15.42 -13.99 9.73
C GLY A 1 15.56 -15.18 8.80
N SER A 2 14.50 -15.54 8.09
CA SER A 2 14.60 -16.64 7.14
C SER A 2 15.57 -16.27 6.01
N GLU A 3 16.29 -17.27 5.47
CA GLU A 3 17.20 -17.06 4.31
C GLU A 3 16.47 -16.48 3.08
N MET A 4 15.15 -16.64 2.98
CA MET A 4 14.31 -16.04 1.95
C MET A 4 14.38 -14.52 1.96
N CYS A 5 14.18 -13.87 3.11
CA CYS A 5 14.23 -12.41 3.21
C CYS A 5 15.60 -11.80 2.86
N ILE A 6 16.70 -12.57 3.03
CA ILE A 6 18.05 -12.10 2.67
C ILE A 6 18.28 -12.16 1.16
N ARG A 7 17.68 -13.13 0.44
CA ARG A 7 17.78 -13.24 -1.01
C ARG A 7 17.05 -12.12 -1.72
N ASP A 8 15.86 -11.78 -1.25
CA ASP A 8 15.01 -10.76 -1.86
C ASP A 8 15.68 -9.38 -1.81
N ARG A 9 16.41 -9.07 -0.74
CA ARG A 9 17.14 -7.79 -0.59
C ARG A 9 18.34 -7.61 -1.54
N ARG A 10 18.72 -8.61 -2.31
CA ARG A 10 19.83 -8.54 -3.27
C ARG A 10 19.41 -8.14 -4.67
N TYR A 11 18.12 -8.16 -4.95
CA TYR A 11 17.59 -7.69 -6.23
C TYR A 11 17.92 -6.21 -6.39
N SER A 12 18.48 -5.84 -7.53
CA SER A 12 19.02 -4.52 -7.77
C SER A 12 18.36 -3.87 -8.99
N VAL A 13 18.69 -2.61 -9.25
CA VAL A 13 18.17 -1.87 -10.41
C VAL A 13 18.50 -2.56 -11.73
N GLU A 14 19.66 -3.21 -11.82
CA GLU A 14 20.13 -3.92 -13.02
C GLU A 14 19.34 -5.20 -13.27
N ASP A 15 18.69 -5.75 -12.27
CA ASP A 15 17.90 -6.98 -12.38
C ASP A 15 16.49 -6.71 -12.91
N ILE A 16 16.04 -5.45 -12.99
CA ILE A 16 14.71 -5.08 -13.47
C ILE A 16 14.63 -5.31 -14.98
N PRO A 17 13.77 -6.25 -15.46
CA PRO A 17 13.59 -6.43 -16.90
C PRO A 17 13.04 -5.16 -17.55
N ALA A 18 13.55 -4.80 -18.72
CA ALA A 18 13.17 -3.58 -19.41
C ALA A 18 11.66 -3.56 -19.81
N ASP A 19 11.07 -4.72 -19.94
CA ASP A 19 9.69 -4.96 -20.38
C ASP A 19 8.74 -5.35 -19.23
N ILE A 20 9.19 -5.27 -17.96
CA ILE A 20 8.41 -5.70 -16.79
C ILE A 20 7.05 -5.01 -16.66
N LEU A 21 6.91 -3.80 -17.18
CA LEU A 21 5.68 -3.03 -17.13
C LEU A 21 4.82 -3.16 -18.40
N ASN A 22 5.26 -3.96 -19.39
CA ASN A 22 4.44 -4.20 -20.56
C ASN A 22 3.15 -4.92 -20.15
N ASP A 23 2.01 -4.40 -20.61
CA ASP A 23 0.68 -4.91 -20.26
C ASP A 23 0.36 -4.87 -18.77
N CYS A 24 1.11 -4.07 -17.99
CA CYS A 24 0.90 -3.90 -16.55
C CYS A 24 -0.03 -2.72 -16.27
N GLY A 25 -1.18 -2.97 -15.64
CA GLY A 25 -2.12 -1.91 -15.22
C GLY A 25 -1.76 -1.27 -13.89
N MET A 26 -1.04 -1.99 -13.03
CA MET A 26 -0.71 -1.55 -11.68
C MET A 26 0.48 -2.31 -11.12
N ILE A 27 1.29 -1.64 -10.30
CA ILE A 27 2.24 -2.27 -9.39
C ILE A 27 1.75 -2.13 -7.95
N HIS A 28 2.03 -3.14 -7.13
CA HIS A 28 1.73 -3.15 -5.70
C HIS A 28 2.96 -3.54 -4.90
N PHE A 29 3.21 -2.87 -3.78
CA PHE A 29 4.34 -3.16 -2.90
C PHE A 29 4.03 -2.81 -1.44
N CYS A 30 4.91 -3.24 -0.52
CA CYS A 30 4.82 -3.00 0.92
C CYS A 30 6.15 -2.50 1.49
N SER A 31 6.16 -2.10 2.78
CA SER A 31 7.37 -1.55 3.43
C SER A 31 8.43 -2.61 3.74
N VAL A 32 8.09 -3.90 3.69
CA VAL A 32 9.02 -5.00 4.01
C VAL A 32 10.29 -4.95 3.16
N ASP A 33 10.16 -4.55 1.89
CA ASP A 33 11.25 -4.50 0.93
C ASP A 33 11.94 -3.12 0.86
N LEU A 34 11.49 -2.16 1.69
CA LEU A 34 12.02 -0.80 1.71
C LEU A 34 13.11 -0.59 2.78
N VAL A 35 13.50 -1.64 3.49
CA VAL A 35 14.69 -1.61 4.36
C VAL A 35 15.92 -1.31 3.48
N GLU A 36 16.87 -0.52 4.01
CA GLU A 36 18.05 -0.08 3.28
C GLU A 36 18.79 -1.26 2.62
N SER A 37 18.72 -1.33 1.32
CA SER A 37 19.22 -2.45 0.52
C SER A 37 19.12 -2.12 -0.98
N PRO A 38 19.80 -2.88 -1.87
CA PRO A 38 19.61 -2.77 -3.32
C PRO A 38 18.15 -2.89 -3.77
N MET A 39 17.33 -3.68 -3.05
CA MET A 39 15.90 -3.85 -3.32
C MET A 39 15.11 -2.55 -3.16
N LYS A 40 15.43 -1.72 -2.16
CA LYS A 40 14.80 -0.40 -1.98
C LYS A 40 15.01 0.49 -3.20
N GLU A 41 16.24 0.52 -3.72
CA GLU A 41 16.57 1.29 -4.92
C GLU A 41 15.86 0.72 -6.17
N ALA A 42 15.77 -0.60 -6.28
CA ALA A 42 15.02 -1.26 -7.34
C ALA A 42 13.52 -0.90 -7.29
N HIS A 43 12.91 -0.89 -6.09
CA HIS A 43 11.53 -0.44 -5.90
C HIS A 43 11.33 1.01 -6.36
N LYS A 44 12.20 1.91 -5.90
CA LYS A 44 12.14 3.31 -6.31
C LYS A 44 12.23 3.45 -7.83
N LYS A 45 13.17 2.77 -8.46
CA LYS A 45 13.32 2.77 -9.91
C LYS A 45 12.10 2.25 -10.64
N LEU A 46 11.52 1.14 -10.16
CA LEU A 46 10.31 0.55 -10.74
C LEU A 46 9.10 1.49 -10.61
N ILE A 47 8.96 2.15 -9.46
CA ILE A 47 7.91 3.15 -9.22
C ILE A 47 8.06 4.32 -10.20
N ASP A 48 9.27 4.85 -10.37
CA ASP A 48 9.53 5.94 -11.32
C ASP A 48 9.18 5.52 -12.76
N MET A 49 9.51 4.28 -13.15
CA MET A 49 9.15 3.72 -14.45
C MET A 49 7.63 3.57 -14.60
N ALA A 50 6.93 3.08 -13.57
CA ALA A 50 5.48 2.92 -13.56
C ALA A 50 4.78 4.27 -13.74
N ILE A 51 5.20 5.29 -12.99
CA ILE A 51 4.66 6.64 -13.09
C ILE A 51 4.87 7.22 -14.50
N ALA A 52 6.06 7.04 -15.07
CA ALA A 52 6.37 7.52 -16.42
C ALA A 52 5.52 6.86 -17.52
N GLN A 53 5.04 5.64 -17.28
CA GLN A 53 4.20 4.86 -18.21
C GLN A 53 2.70 4.90 -17.85
N ASN A 54 2.28 5.74 -16.90
CA ASN A 54 0.90 5.81 -16.37
C ASN A 54 0.38 4.48 -15.79
N VAL A 55 1.27 3.61 -15.34
CA VAL A 55 0.92 2.44 -14.54
C VAL A 55 0.59 2.90 -13.13
N LYS A 56 -0.53 2.44 -12.57
CA LYS A 56 -0.96 2.80 -11.22
C LYS A 56 0.00 2.21 -10.17
N VAL A 57 0.16 2.92 -9.07
CA VAL A 57 1.02 2.52 -7.94
C VAL A 57 0.15 2.31 -6.72
N SER A 58 0.15 1.11 -6.17
CA SER A 58 -0.54 0.77 -4.92
C SER A 58 0.46 0.47 -3.81
N PHE A 59 0.28 1.07 -2.65
CA PHE A 59 1.15 0.89 -1.49
C PHE A 59 0.36 0.48 -0.25
N ASP A 60 0.73 -0.64 0.34
CA ASP A 60 0.31 -1.11 1.66
C ASP A 60 1.53 -1.06 2.58
N PRO A 61 1.66 -0.12 3.53
CA PRO A 61 2.78 -0.10 4.46
C PRO A 61 3.07 -1.44 5.11
N ASN A 62 2.04 -2.16 5.57
CA ASN A 62 2.14 -3.50 6.14
C ASN A 62 3.34 -3.61 7.10
N LEU A 63 3.33 -2.76 8.14
CA LEU A 63 4.47 -2.53 9.00
C LEU A 63 4.96 -3.81 9.67
N ARG A 64 6.27 -4.02 9.62
CA ARG A 64 6.97 -5.11 10.29
C ARG A 64 8.11 -4.51 11.12
N PHE A 65 7.77 -3.98 12.29
CA PHE A 65 8.71 -3.31 13.21
C PHE A 65 9.98 -4.13 13.47
N SER A 66 9.86 -5.46 13.50
CA SER A 66 10.99 -6.37 13.74
C SER A 66 12.05 -6.41 12.63
N LEU A 67 11.78 -5.83 11.47
CA LEU A 67 12.73 -5.76 10.35
C LEU A 67 13.56 -4.48 10.37
N TRP A 68 13.25 -3.54 11.26
CA TRP A 68 13.86 -2.22 11.30
C TRP A 68 14.60 -2.02 12.62
N ASP A 69 15.84 -1.59 12.52
CA ASP A 69 16.65 -1.25 13.70
C ASP A 69 16.28 0.14 14.26
N ASP A 70 15.72 1.01 13.41
CA ASP A 70 15.31 2.37 13.73
C ASP A 70 13.88 2.62 13.24
N LEU A 71 12.97 2.92 14.17
CA LEU A 71 11.56 3.18 13.87
C LEU A 71 11.33 4.57 13.28
N ASP A 72 12.18 5.54 13.56
CA ASP A 72 12.10 6.85 12.94
C ASP A 72 12.46 6.72 11.44
N GLN A 73 13.47 5.92 11.11
CA GLN A 73 13.81 5.60 9.74
C GLN A 73 12.69 4.85 9.01
N LEU A 74 12.01 3.90 9.68
CA LEU A 74 10.83 3.26 9.13
C LEU A 74 9.75 4.29 8.78
N LYS A 75 9.42 5.16 9.74
CA LYS A 75 8.40 6.20 9.56
C LYS A 75 8.73 7.15 8.41
N GLU A 76 9.95 7.64 8.36
CA GLU A 76 10.42 8.50 7.27
C GLU A 76 10.33 7.79 5.92
N THR A 77 10.82 6.55 5.84
CA THR A 77 10.77 5.77 4.60
C THR A 77 9.33 5.54 4.13
N VAL A 78 8.42 5.14 5.01
CA VAL A 78 7.01 4.94 4.66
C VAL A 78 6.40 6.23 4.14
N ASN A 79 6.59 7.36 4.84
CA ASN A 79 6.07 8.66 4.42
C ASN A 79 6.65 9.13 3.08
N ASP A 80 7.91 8.81 2.79
CA ASP A 80 8.52 9.13 1.50
C ASP A 80 7.91 8.31 0.35
N PHE A 81 7.57 7.05 0.59
CA PHE A 81 6.97 6.20 -0.44
C PHE A 81 5.47 6.41 -0.61
N LEU A 82 4.74 6.88 0.41
CA LEU A 82 3.33 7.28 0.30
C LEU A 82 3.10 8.31 -0.82
N LYS A 83 4.05 9.21 -1.03
CA LYS A 83 3.97 10.28 -2.06
C LYS A 83 3.83 9.74 -3.49
N TYR A 84 4.26 8.52 -3.74
CA TYR A 84 4.22 7.90 -5.07
C TYR A 84 2.96 7.10 -5.33
N ALA A 85 2.18 6.79 -4.29
CA ALA A 85 1.04 5.90 -4.37
C ALA A 85 -0.21 6.59 -4.94
N ASP A 86 -0.85 5.97 -5.92
CA ASP A 86 -2.21 6.32 -6.37
C ASP A 86 -3.27 5.68 -5.44
N ILE A 87 -2.93 4.56 -4.82
CA ILE A 87 -3.77 3.82 -3.89
C ILE A 87 -2.97 3.55 -2.62
N ILE A 88 -3.47 3.98 -1.49
CA ILE A 88 -2.89 3.75 -0.17
C ILE A 88 -3.83 2.83 0.60
N LYS A 89 -3.32 1.71 1.12
CA LYS A 89 -4.03 0.93 2.14
C LYS A 89 -3.34 1.14 3.48
N ILE A 90 -4.09 1.44 4.52
CA ILE A 90 -3.58 1.63 5.87
C ILE A 90 -4.53 0.94 6.86
N SER A 91 -4.00 0.27 7.86
CA SER A 91 -4.79 -0.33 8.93
C SER A 91 -4.97 0.63 10.11
N ASP A 92 -5.94 0.34 10.97
CA ASP A 92 -6.15 1.05 12.24
C ASP A 92 -4.92 0.98 13.15
N GLU A 93 -4.21 -0.15 13.16
CA GLU A 93 -2.98 -0.34 13.93
C GLU A 93 -1.80 0.50 13.40
N GLU A 94 -1.81 0.86 12.13
CA GLU A 94 -0.73 1.60 11.45
C GLU A 94 -0.93 3.11 11.44
N LEU A 95 -2.19 3.54 11.52
CA LEU A 95 -2.60 4.93 11.30
C LEU A 95 -1.82 5.92 12.17
N GLU A 96 -1.83 5.72 13.49
CA GLU A 96 -1.18 6.64 14.43
C GLU A 96 0.34 6.68 14.22
N PHE A 97 0.96 5.53 13.98
CA PHE A 97 2.41 5.47 13.75
C PHE A 97 2.82 6.26 12.52
N ILE A 98 2.11 6.08 11.40
CA ILE A 98 2.45 6.68 10.11
C ILE A 98 2.13 8.18 10.12
N THR A 99 0.89 8.54 10.53
CA THR A 99 0.35 9.89 10.34
C THR A 99 0.44 10.79 11.56
N GLY A 100 0.56 10.20 12.75
CA GLY A 100 0.45 10.90 14.04
C GLY A 100 -0.98 11.21 14.46
N HIS A 101 -1.99 10.75 13.72
CA HIS A 101 -3.40 10.91 14.03
C HIS A 101 -4.04 9.58 14.43
N THR A 102 -4.99 9.63 15.35
CA THR A 102 -5.76 8.46 15.81
C THR A 102 -7.10 8.30 15.07
N ASP A 103 -7.57 9.36 14.41
CA ASP A 103 -8.75 9.34 13.55
C ASP A 103 -8.30 9.46 12.09
N ILE A 104 -8.79 8.56 11.24
CA ILE A 104 -8.48 8.56 9.81
C ILE A 104 -8.86 9.89 9.15
N LYS A 105 -9.96 10.51 9.57
CA LYS A 105 -10.44 11.76 8.99
C LYS A 105 -9.48 12.92 9.18
N ASP A 106 -8.75 12.94 10.29
CA ASP A 106 -7.73 13.95 10.57
C ASP A 106 -6.46 13.73 9.73
N ALA A 107 -6.25 12.49 9.25
CA ALA A 107 -5.10 12.12 8.44
C ALA A 107 -5.33 12.29 6.93
N LEU A 108 -6.59 12.37 6.46
CA LEU A 108 -6.92 12.34 5.02
C LEU A 108 -6.23 13.44 4.22
N ASP A 109 -6.17 14.67 4.74
CA ASP A 109 -5.53 15.78 4.03
C ASP A 109 -4.06 15.49 3.74
N GLY A 110 -3.35 14.88 4.70
CA GLY A 110 -1.96 14.45 4.52
C GLY A 110 -1.82 13.29 3.56
N LEU A 111 -2.71 12.29 3.66
CA LEU A 111 -2.68 11.10 2.80
C LEU A 111 -3.03 11.45 1.34
N PHE A 112 -3.88 12.43 1.12
CA PHE A 112 -4.22 12.93 -0.21
C PHE A 112 -3.33 14.08 -0.71
N ALA A 113 -2.30 14.49 0.02
CA ALA A 113 -1.48 15.64 -0.35
C ALA A 113 -0.79 15.49 -1.71
N ASP A 114 -0.40 14.27 -2.07
CA ASP A 114 0.34 13.97 -3.30
C ASP A 114 -0.55 13.30 -4.36
N ARG A 115 -0.21 12.07 -4.75
CA ARG A 115 -0.82 11.35 -5.89
C ARG A 115 -2.07 10.56 -5.54
N ALA A 116 -2.32 10.29 -4.27
CA ALA A 116 -3.37 9.36 -3.85
C ALA A 116 -4.76 9.77 -4.40
N LYS A 117 -5.44 8.78 -4.97
CA LYS A 117 -6.83 8.84 -5.42
C LYS A 117 -7.74 8.05 -4.50
N TYR A 118 -7.20 6.98 -3.90
CA TYR A 118 -7.91 6.11 -2.98
C TYR A 118 -7.09 5.91 -1.71
N VAL A 119 -7.74 6.08 -0.57
CA VAL A 119 -7.22 5.68 0.73
C VAL A 119 -8.15 4.62 1.29
N ILE A 120 -7.63 3.41 1.47
CA ILE A 120 -8.33 2.26 2.00
C ILE A 120 -7.93 2.12 3.46
N TYR A 121 -8.90 2.28 4.35
CA TYR A 121 -8.71 2.15 5.80
C TYR A 121 -9.35 0.86 6.29
N THR A 122 -8.53 -0.09 6.75
CA THR A 122 -8.99 -1.40 7.24
C THR A 122 -9.04 -1.40 8.76
N LYS A 123 -10.17 -1.93 9.31
CA LYS A 123 -10.48 -1.94 10.75
C LYS A 123 -10.63 -3.38 11.27
N GLY A 124 -9.86 -4.31 10.73
CA GLY A 124 -9.92 -5.71 11.09
C GLY A 124 -11.33 -6.29 10.96
N ALA A 125 -11.90 -6.80 12.07
CA ALA A 125 -13.23 -7.38 12.10
C ALA A 125 -14.36 -6.36 11.86
N ASP A 126 -14.10 -5.08 12.04
CA ASP A 126 -15.09 -4.02 11.87
C ASP A 126 -15.26 -3.59 10.41
N GLY A 127 -14.45 -4.14 9.51
CA GLY A 127 -14.56 -3.93 8.08
C GLY A 127 -13.56 -2.95 7.51
N ALA A 128 -13.97 -2.17 6.51
CA ALA A 128 -13.09 -1.23 5.83
C ALA A 128 -13.86 -0.01 5.33
N GLU A 129 -13.15 1.09 5.20
CA GLU A 129 -13.60 2.33 4.58
C GLU A 129 -12.68 2.64 3.40
N VAL A 130 -13.27 3.12 2.30
CA VAL A 130 -12.54 3.58 1.14
C VAL A 130 -12.87 5.06 0.93
N TYR A 131 -11.86 5.88 0.99
CA TYR A 131 -11.97 7.32 0.82
C TYR A 131 -11.45 7.73 -0.56
N THR A 132 -12.14 8.68 -1.16
CA THR A 132 -11.69 9.48 -2.30
C THR A 132 -11.72 10.96 -1.91
N ARG A 133 -11.26 11.85 -2.79
CA ARG A 133 -11.41 13.30 -2.57
C ARG A 133 -12.87 13.77 -2.53
N ASN A 134 -13.80 12.97 -3.09
CA ASN A 134 -15.19 13.36 -3.31
C ASN A 134 -16.17 12.66 -2.36
N GLY A 135 -15.73 11.60 -1.70
CA GLY A 135 -16.62 10.84 -0.82
C GLY A 135 -15.97 9.63 -0.17
N MET A 136 -16.80 8.83 0.51
CA MET A 136 -16.39 7.65 1.23
C MET A 136 -17.43 6.55 1.08
N VAL A 137 -16.95 5.31 0.98
CA VAL A 137 -17.78 4.10 1.04
C VAL A 137 -17.29 3.23 2.19
N GLU A 138 -18.22 2.69 2.97
CA GLU A 138 -17.93 1.78 4.08
C GLU A 138 -18.50 0.40 3.81
N ALA A 139 -17.73 -0.63 4.15
CA ALA A 139 -18.15 -2.02 4.17
C ALA A 139 -17.94 -2.62 5.56
N SER A 140 -18.99 -3.12 6.17
CA SER A 140 -18.90 -3.81 7.46
C SER A 140 -18.19 -5.14 7.33
N GLY A 141 -17.45 -5.54 8.37
CA GLY A 141 -16.82 -6.85 8.44
C GLY A 141 -17.83 -7.99 8.61
N TYR A 142 -17.41 -9.18 8.22
CA TYR A 142 -18.19 -10.40 8.44
C TYR A 142 -17.79 -11.07 9.76
N LYS A 143 -18.78 -11.50 10.54
CA LYS A 143 -18.52 -12.31 11.75
C LYS A 143 -18.14 -13.72 11.33
N ILE A 144 -16.91 -14.09 11.55
CA ILE A 144 -16.36 -15.42 11.26
C ILE A 144 -15.60 -15.95 12.47
N ASP A 145 -15.49 -17.27 12.58
CA ASP A 145 -14.59 -17.90 13.56
C ASP A 145 -13.15 -17.80 13.03
N VAL A 146 -12.40 -16.83 13.54
CA VAL A 146 -11.03 -16.58 13.15
C VAL A 146 -10.11 -17.67 13.72
N ARG A 147 -9.37 -18.35 12.84
CA ARG A 147 -8.31 -19.30 13.23
C ARG A 147 -6.91 -18.72 13.04
N ASP A 148 -6.72 -17.96 11.99
CA ASP A 148 -5.46 -17.29 11.64
C ASP A 148 -5.79 -16.05 10.78
N THR A 149 -5.14 -14.93 11.05
CA THR A 149 -5.30 -13.67 10.33
C THR A 149 -4.16 -13.42 9.34
N THR A 150 -3.19 -14.33 9.25
CA THR A 150 -2.04 -14.20 8.34
C THR A 150 -2.50 -14.09 6.90
N GLY A 151 -2.11 -13.04 6.21
CA GLY A 151 -2.48 -12.80 4.82
C GLY A 151 -3.90 -12.28 4.59
N ALA A 152 -4.68 -11.99 5.65
CA ALA A 152 -6.02 -11.42 5.48
C ALA A 152 -5.98 -10.05 4.80
N GLY A 153 -5.04 -9.18 5.21
CA GLY A 153 -4.78 -7.89 4.58
C GLY A 153 -4.35 -8.02 3.12
N ASP A 154 -3.43 -8.95 2.84
CA ASP A 154 -2.93 -9.19 1.48
C ASP A 154 -4.05 -9.72 0.57
N SER A 155 -4.90 -10.61 1.08
CA SER A 155 -6.07 -11.13 0.34
C SER A 155 -7.10 -10.05 0.06
N PHE A 156 -7.36 -9.19 1.05
CA PHE A 156 -8.28 -8.07 0.90
C PHE A 156 -7.78 -7.09 -0.17
N ILE A 157 -6.54 -6.62 -0.05
CA ILE A 157 -6.01 -5.65 -1.02
C ILE A 157 -5.90 -6.26 -2.42
N GLY A 158 -5.49 -7.53 -2.54
CA GLY A 158 -5.43 -8.21 -3.83
C GLY A 158 -6.78 -8.27 -4.53
N ALA A 159 -7.86 -8.63 -3.79
CA ALA A 159 -9.23 -8.63 -4.32
C ALA A 159 -9.69 -7.23 -4.72
N PHE A 160 -9.44 -6.23 -3.87
CA PHE A 160 -9.80 -4.83 -4.17
C PHE A 160 -9.12 -4.32 -5.45
N LEU A 161 -7.80 -4.54 -5.58
CA LEU A 161 -7.05 -4.12 -6.76
C LEU A 161 -7.50 -4.85 -8.04
N TYR A 162 -7.85 -6.13 -7.91
CA TYR A 162 -8.41 -6.90 -9.03
C TYR A 162 -9.72 -6.29 -9.52
N CYS A 163 -10.67 -6.02 -8.62
CA CYS A 163 -11.95 -5.39 -8.97
C CYS A 163 -11.75 -4.00 -9.60
N LEU A 164 -10.84 -3.19 -9.04
CA LEU A 164 -10.54 -1.85 -9.55
C LEU A 164 -9.94 -1.87 -10.97
N LEU A 165 -9.12 -2.89 -11.30
CA LEU A 165 -8.52 -3.03 -12.62
C LEU A 165 -9.50 -3.53 -13.68
N ASN A 166 -10.53 -4.27 -13.29
CA ASN A 166 -11.51 -4.85 -14.21
C ASN A 166 -12.80 -4.03 -14.33
N ASP A 167 -12.78 -2.75 -13.93
CA ASP A 167 -13.96 -1.87 -13.95
C ASP A 167 -15.20 -2.43 -13.22
N GLU A 168 -15.00 -3.43 -12.35
CA GLU A 168 -16.07 -3.96 -11.50
C GLU A 168 -16.41 -3.00 -10.35
N VAL A 169 -15.52 -2.04 -10.09
CA VAL A 169 -15.77 -0.87 -9.26
C VAL A 169 -16.10 0.27 -10.20
N GLU A 170 -17.39 0.52 -10.44
CA GLU A 170 -17.85 1.76 -11.04
C GLU A 170 -17.20 2.91 -10.26
N ASP A 171 -16.69 3.87 -11.00
CA ASP A 171 -15.95 5.03 -10.53
C ASP A 171 -16.45 5.48 -9.14
N LEU A 172 -15.70 5.20 -8.06
CA LEU A 172 -16.06 5.64 -6.71
C LEU A 172 -16.21 7.17 -6.65
N GLU A 173 -15.72 7.88 -7.67
CA GLU A 173 -15.96 9.30 -7.89
C GLU A 173 -17.42 9.60 -8.29
N SER A 174 -18.18 8.60 -8.74
CA SER A 174 -19.59 8.76 -9.15
C SER A 174 -20.61 8.36 -8.08
N VAL A 175 -20.15 7.79 -6.97
CA VAL A 175 -21.03 7.47 -5.84
C VAL A 175 -21.16 8.71 -4.96
N SER A 176 -22.11 9.56 -5.29
CA SER A 176 -22.53 10.73 -4.52
C SER A 176 -23.81 10.43 -3.72
#